data_ce628a002cdccdeeda21d7bc4d645d57
#
_entry.id   ce628a002cdccdeeda21d7bc4d645d57
#
_cell.length_a   1.000
_cell.length_b   1.000
_cell.length_c   1.000
_cell.angle_alpha   90.00
_cell.angle_beta   90.00
_cell.angle_gamma   90.00
#
_symmetry.space_group_name_H-M   'P 1'
#
loop_
_entity.id
_entity.type
_entity.pdbx_description
1 polymer ?
#
loop_
_entity_poly.entity_id
_entity_poly.type
_entity_poly.pdbx_seq_one_letter_code
_entity_poly.pdbx_strand_id
1 'polypeptide(L)'
;MEPHPRNIQPYQDANGNYPFENWLTRLRDRTARVKIQARLDRLSLGNFGDSKFVGDGVYELRINYGAGYRIYFGQVGSRVILFVCWR
;
A
#
# COMPACT_ATOMS: atom_id res chain seq x y z
N MET A 1 -4.40 10.68 -21.18
CA MET A 1 -3.40 9.57 -21.13
C MET A 1 -3.80 8.61 -20.03
N GLU A 2 -3.85 7.35 -20.35
CA GLU A 2 -4.22 6.36 -19.36
C GLU A 2 -3.01 6.03 -18.48
N PRO A 3 -3.24 5.84 -17.16
CA PRO A 3 -2.17 5.40 -16.26
C PRO A 3 -1.63 4.03 -16.68
N HIS A 4 -0.34 3.81 -16.51
CA HIS A 4 0.24 2.50 -16.73
C HIS A 4 -0.08 1.60 -15.55
N PRO A 5 -0.51 0.36 -15.81
CA PRO A 5 -0.69 -0.61 -14.73
C PRO A 5 0.60 -0.84 -13.96
N ARG A 6 0.45 -1.11 -12.67
CA ARG A 6 1.56 -1.42 -11.80
C ARG A 6 1.37 -2.78 -11.15
N ASN A 7 2.46 -3.48 -10.96
CA ASN A 7 2.45 -4.76 -10.28
C ASN A 7 2.66 -4.52 -8.79
N ILE A 8 1.63 -4.77 -8.00
CA ILE A 8 1.66 -4.58 -6.55
C ILE A 8 2.19 -5.85 -5.90
N GLN A 9 3.24 -5.72 -5.11
CA GLN A 9 3.86 -6.84 -4.42
C GLN A 9 4.12 -6.49 -2.96
N PRO A 10 3.87 -7.42 -2.02
CA PRO A 10 4.28 -7.20 -0.64
C PRO A 10 5.80 -7.33 -0.51
N TYR A 11 6.40 -6.53 0.37
CA TYR A 11 7.80 -6.68 0.72
C TYR A 11 7.99 -7.96 1.52
N GLN A 12 8.99 -8.73 1.17
CA GLN A 12 9.39 -9.90 1.93
C GLN A 12 10.68 -9.58 2.69
N ASP A 13 10.67 -9.78 4.00
CA ASP A 13 11.85 -9.51 4.81
C ASP A 13 12.88 -10.64 4.72
N ALA A 14 14.02 -10.47 5.40
CA ALA A 14 15.13 -11.42 5.35
C ALA A 14 14.76 -12.80 5.92
N ASN A 15 13.72 -12.86 6.76
CA ASN A 15 13.25 -14.11 7.37
C ASN A 15 12.14 -14.77 6.56
N GLY A 16 11.81 -14.23 5.39
CA GLY A 16 10.75 -14.75 4.54
C GLY A 16 9.35 -14.29 4.92
N ASN A 17 9.22 -13.37 5.85
CA ASN A 17 7.91 -12.85 6.27
C ASN A 17 7.44 -11.71 5.37
N TYR A 18 6.12 -11.54 5.32
CA TYR A 18 5.49 -10.45 4.57
C TYR A 18 4.77 -9.54 5.56
N PRO A 19 5.44 -8.49 6.06
CA PRO A 19 4.85 -7.66 7.13
C PRO A 19 3.51 -7.04 6.76
N PHE A 20 3.35 -6.56 5.53
CA PHE A 20 2.09 -5.94 5.12
C PHE A 20 0.95 -6.97 5.09
N GLU A 21 1.18 -8.14 4.48
CA GLU A 21 0.16 -9.19 4.41
C GLU A 21 -0.20 -9.72 5.78
N ASN A 22 0.80 -9.90 6.65
CA ASN A 22 0.57 -10.36 8.01
C ASN A 22 -0.30 -9.37 8.77
N TRP A 23 -0.01 -8.07 8.61
CA TRP A 23 -0.80 -7.03 9.24
C TRP A 23 -2.24 -7.03 8.71
N LEU A 24 -2.41 -7.08 7.40
CA LEU A 24 -3.71 -7.05 6.77
C LEU A 24 -4.57 -8.25 7.17
N THR A 25 -3.96 -9.42 7.26
CA THR A 25 -4.65 -10.65 7.66
C THR A 25 -5.18 -10.56 9.09
N ARG A 26 -4.47 -9.83 9.95
CA ARG A 26 -4.87 -9.65 11.36
C ARG A 26 -5.85 -8.51 11.57
N LEU A 27 -6.08 -7.70 10.57
CA LEU A 27 -6.98 -6.56 10.68
C LEU A 27 -8.42 -7.04 10.75
N ARG A 28 -9.10 -6.75 11.86
CA ARG A 28 -10.47 -7.21 12.10
C ARG A 28 -11.54 -6.33 11.47
N ASP A 29 -11.23 -5.06 11.27
CA ASP A 29 -12.18 -4.11 10.72
C ASP A 29 -12.39 -4.36 9.23
N ARG A 30 -13.54 -4.95 8.89
CA ARG A 30 -13.88 -5.28 7.51
C ARG A 30 -13.95 -4.06 6.61
N THR A 31 -14.54 -2.99 7.10
CA THR A 31 -14.67 -1.76 6.32
C THR A 31 -13.31 -1.19 6.00
N ALA A 32 -12.39 -1.21 6.97
CA ALA A 32 -11.01 -0.79 6.75
C ALA A 32 -10.35 -1.64 5.66
N ARG A 33 -10.52 -2.96 5.73
CA ARG A 33 -9.93 -3.87 4.73
C ARG A 33 -10.45 -3.59 3.33
N VAL A 34 -11.76 -3.33 3.20
CA VAL A 34 -12.35 -2.99 1.91
C VAL A 34 -11.78 -1.68 1.37
N LYS A 35 -11.66 -0.67 2.22
CA LYS A 35 -11.12 0.63 1.82
C LYS A 35 -9.65 0.53 1.44
N ILE A 36 -8.87 -0.25 2.17
CA ILE A 36 -7.47 -0.49 1.85
C ILE A 36 -7.36 -1.18 0.48
N GLN A 37 -8.14 -2.24 0.28
CA GLN A 37 -8.10 -2.97 -0.99
C GLN A 37 -8.49 -2.09 -2.17
N ALA A 38 -9.52 -1.24 -2.00
CA ALA A 38 -9.92 -0.32 -3.05
C ALA A 38 -8.81 0.65 -3.43
N ARG A 39 -8.05 1.14 -2.45
CA ARG A 39 -6.93 2.03 -2.71
C ARG A 39 -5.78 1.30 -3.40
N LEU A 40 -5.50 0.06 -3.02
CA LEU A 40 -4.49 -0.76 -3.68
C LEU A 40 -4.87 -1.06 -5.12
N ASP A 41 -6.16 -1.31 -5.38
CA ASP A 41 -6.64 -1.54 -6.74
C ASP A 41 -6.41 -0.30 -7.62
N ARG A 42 -6.69 0.89 -7.10
CA ARG A 42 -6.41 2.15 -7.81
C ARG A 42 -4.93 2.34 -8.04
N LEU A 43 -4.12 2.03 -7.04
CA LEU A 43 -2.67 2.13 -7.13
C LEU A 43 -2.14 1.21 -8.23
N SER A 44 -2.70 0.00 -8.36
CA SER A 44 -2.31 -0.94 -9.41
C SER A 44 -2.61 -0.41 -10.81
N LEU A 45 -3.59 0.47 -10.93
CA LEU A 45 -3.93 1.12 -12.19
C LEU A 45 -3.11 2.39 -12.44
N GLY A 46 -2.17 2.71 -11.55
CA GLY A 46 -1.37 3.92 -11.66
C GLY A 46 -2.00 5.16 -11.04
N ASN A 47 -3.13 5.00 -10.36
CA ASN A 47 -3.83 6.10 -9.70
C ASN A 47 -3.43 6.12 -8.22
N PHE A 48 -2.54 7.04 -7.87
CA PHE A 48 -1.96 7.10 -6.52
C PHE A 48 -2.91 7.70 -5.48
N GLY A 49 -3.82 8.59 -5.92
CA GLY A 49 -4.75 9.23 -4.99
C GLY A 49 -4.03 10.06 -3.93
N ASP A 50 -4.53 10.00 -2.70
CA ASP A 50 -3.96 10.75 -1.57
C ASP A 50 -2.67 10.06 -1.10
N SER A 51 -1.56 10.50 -1.67
CA SER A 51 -0.24 9.95 -1.35
C SER A 51 0.81 11.06 -1.45
N LYS A 52 1.95 10.83 -0.80
CA LYS A 52 3.08 11.75 -0.92
C LYS A 52 4.39 11.00 -0.79
N PHE A 53 5.42 11.56 -1.41
CA PHE A 53 6.79 11.10 -1.28
C PHE A 53 7.33 11.53 0.08
N VAL A 54 7.89 10.57 0.85
CA VAL A 54 8.40 10.84 2.19
C VAL A 54 9.92 10.71 2.28
N GLY A 55 10.59 10.49 1.16
CA GLY A 55 12.05 10.38 1.09
C GLY A 55 12.53 8.95 0.90
N ASP A 56 13.79 8.79 0.49
CA ASP A 56 14.47 7.49 0.34
C ASP A 56 13.73 6.50 -0.56
N GLY A 57 13.02 7.01 -1.57
CA GLY A 57 12.25 6.16 -2.48
C GLY A 57 10.96 5.64 -1.91
N VAL A 58 10.52 6.16 -0.76
CA VAL A 58 9.32 5.70 -0.07
C VAL A 58 8.20 6.71 -0.23
N TYR A 59 6.99 6.20 -0.47
CA TYR A 59 5.75 6.97 -0.55
C TYR A 59 4.81 6.55 0.56
N GLU A 60 3.97 7.49 0.99
CA GLU A 60 2.94 7.26 1.99
C GLU A 60 1.58 7.38 1.31
N LEU A 61 0.79 6.31 1.36
CA LEU A 61 -0.59 6.29 0.88
C LEU A 61 -1.50 6.45 2.08
N ARG A 62 -2.35 7.48 2.07
CA ARG A 62 -3.23 7.80 3.20
C ARG A 62 -4.64 7.33 2.95
N ILE A 63 -5.23 6.73 3.96
CA ILE A 63 -6.62 6.26 3.93
C ILE A 63 -7.34 6.87 5.11
N ASN A 64 -8.26 7.79 4.82
CA ASN A 64 -9.03 8.52 5.83
C ASN A 64 -10.26 7.71 6.24
N TYR A 65 -10.06 6.79 7.17
CA TYR A 65 -11.13 6.00 7.73
C TYR A 65 -10.78 5.67 9.19
N GLY A 66 -11.71 5.88 10.10
CA GLY A 66 -11.47 5.65 11.52
C GLY A 66 -10.31 6.48 12.04
N ALA A 67 -9.35 5.85 12.69
CA ALA A 67 -8.15 6.52 13.19
C ALA A 67 -7.18 6.91 12.07
N GLY A 68 -7.46 6.48 10.84
CA GLY A 68 -6.59 6.70 9.70
C GLY A 68 -5.59 5.57 9.52
N TYR A 69 -5.27 5.26 8.27
CA TYR A 69 -4.27 4.25 7.94
C TYR A 69 -3.27 4.84 6.98
N ARG A 70 -2.02 4.42 7.09
CA ARG A 70 -0.93 4.84 6.21
C ARG A 70 -0.21 3.62 5.70
N ILE A 71 -0.16 3.49 4.38
CA ILE A 71 0.55 2.39 3.73
C ILE A 71 1.81 2.96 3.11
N TYR A 72 2.95 2.41 3.49
CA TYR A 72 4.23 2.84 2.95
C TYR A 72 4.66 1.89 1.84
N PHE A 73 5.04 2.46 0.70
CA PHE A 73 5.42 1.65 -0.45
C PHE A 73 6.58 2.30 -1.19
N GLY A 74 7.33 1.47 -1.90
CA GLY A 74 8.36 1.90 -2.83
C GLY A 74 7.94 1.58 -4.24
N GLN A 75 8.56 2.25 -5.21
CA GLN A 75 8.29 1.99 -6.62
C GLN A 75 9.60 1.69 -7.34
N VAL A 76 9.65 0.57 -8.04
CA VAL A 76 10.81 0.15 -8.84
C VAL A 76 10.30 -0.19 -10.22
N GLY A 77 10.53 0.71 -11.19
CA GLY A 77 9.95 0.56 -12.52
C GLY A 77 8.43 0.53 -12.44
N SER A 78 7.80 -0.52 -12.96
CA SER A 78 6.36 -0.70 -12.89
C SER A 78 5.90 -1.50 -11.66
N ARG A 79 6.82 -1.84 -10.75
CA ARG A 79 6.49 -2.58 -9.54
C ARG A 79 6.31 -1.64 -8.37
N VAL A 80 5.27 -1.89 -7.58
CA VAL A 80 5.01 -1.21 -6.31
C VAL A 80 5.21 -2.24 -5.20
N ILE A 81 6.11 -1.92 -4.28
CA ILE A 81 6.45 -2.82 -3.18
C ILE A 81 5.83 -2.26 -1.90
N LEU A 82 4.90 -3.01 -1.32
CA LEU A 82 4.22 -2.62 -0.08
C LEU A 82 5.07 -3.04 1.11
N PHE A 83 5.53 -2.06 1.88
CA PHE A 83 6.41 -2.32 3.02
C PHE A 83 5.61 -2.64 4.27
N VAL A 84 4.79 -1.70 4.71
CA VAL A 84 4.10 -1.81 5.99
C VAL A 84 2.89 -0.89 6.00
N CYS A 85 1.87 -1.25 6.78
CA CYS A 85 0.76 -0.37 7.08
C CYS A 85 0.87 0.11 8.52
N TRP A 86 0.57 1.37 8.73
CA TRP A 86 0.61 2.00 10.04
C TRP A 86 -0.68 2.78 10.25
N ARG A 87 -1.11 2.86 11.46
CA ARG A 87 -2.27 3.69 11.77
C ARG A 87 -2.02 4.59 12.97
#